data_15290519e20cec875eb90d46023d4bd7
#
_entry.id   15290519e20cec875eb90d46023d4bd7
#
_cell.length_a   1.000
_cell.length_b   1.000
_cell.length_c   1.000
_cell.angle_alpha   90.00
_cell.angle_beta   90.00
_cell.angle_gamma   90.00
#
_symmetry.space_group_name_H-M   'P 1'
#
loop_
_entity.id
_entity.type
_entity.pdbx_description
1 polymer ?
#
loop_
_entity_poly.entity_id
_entity_poly.type
_entity_poly.pdbx_seq_one_letter_code
_entity_poly.pdbx_strand_id
1 'polypeptide(L)'
;MRRNVLILGIAVLAVAGAVLAQDPPAKTTPKKAASHASAGSAVNGKEVFEKKCAMCHFADSDQKKIGPGLKGIFKRGTFTVNNNKVTTESLKTWIENGDSLMPGMKEVLEPAQIKDVVAYVKTL
;
A
#
# COMPACT_ATOMS: atom_id res chain seq x y z
N MET A 1 21.03 -56.72 64.19
CA MET A 1 21.15 -56.38 62.75
C MET A 1 19.86 -56.71 62.06
N ARG A 2 18.94 -55.78 61.91
CA ARG A 2 17.73 -55.94 61.13
C ARG A 2 17.44 -54.64 60.40
N ARG A 3 17.65 -54.65 59.10
CA ARG A 3 17.46 -53.52 58.20
C ARG A 3 16.00 -53.50 57.77
N ASN A 4 15.26 -52.53 58.29
CA ASN A 4 13.92 -52.28 57.80
C ASN A 4 14.01 -51.37 56.57
N VAL A 5 13.61 -51.90 55.44
CA VAL A 5 13.46 -51.15 54.20
C VAL A 5 12.01 -50.67 54.15
N LEU A 6 11.81 -49.38 54.32
CA LEU A 6 10.49 -48.72 54.17
C LEU A 6 10.36 -48.32 52.71
N ILE A 7 9.46 -48.97 52.02
CA ILE A 7 9.13 -48.65 50.63
C ILE A 7 8.10 -47.52 50.66
N LEU A 8 8.56 -46.32 50.34
CA LEU A 8 7.66 -45.16 50.15
C LEU A 8 7.12 -45.21 48.73
N GLY A 9 5.82 -45.43 48.58
CA GLY A 9 5.13 -45.36 47.31
C GLY A 9 5.02 -43.93 46.81
N ILE A 10 5.60 -43.65 45.65
CA ILE A 10 5.50 -42.38 44.96
C ILE A 10 4.22 -42.46 44.10
N ALA A 11 3.22 -41.69 44.49
CA ALA A 11 2.05 -41.44 43.66
C ALA A 11 2.41 -40.47 42.54
N VAL A 12 2.42 -40.97 41.30
CA VAL A 12 2.60 -40.13 40.10
C VAL A 12 1.25 -39.46 39.80
N LEU A 13 1.15 -38.18 40.12
CA LEU A 13 0.05 -37.33 39.62
C LEU A 13 0.36 -37.00 38.12
N ALA A 14 -0.44 -37.55 37.22
CA ALA A 14 -0.46 -37.16 35.83
C ALA A 14 -1.15 -35.77 35.70
N VAL A 15 -0.37 -34.70 35.54
CA VAL A 15 -0.86 -33.40 35.16
C VAL A 15 -1.10 -33.41 33.66
N ALA A 16 -2.36 -33.49 33.25
CA ALA A 16 -2.77 -33.28 31.88
C ALA A 16 -2.56 -31.81 31.50
N GLY A 17 -1.41 -31.51 30.90
CA GLY A 17 -1.12 -30.20 30.31
C GLY A 17 -2.00 -29.98 29.08
N ALA A 18 -3.00 -29.11 29.17
CA ALA A 18 -3.70 -28.59 28.02
C ALA A 18 -2.71 -27.76 27.19
N VAL A 19 -2.28 -28.30 26.06
CA VAL A 19 -1.52 -27.55 25.04
C VAL A 19 -2.50 -26.59 24.39
N LEU A 20 -2.46 -25.33 24.79
CA LEU A 20 -3.09 -24.24 24.05
C LEU A 20 -2.35 -24.13 22.73
N ALA A 21 -2.96 -24.62 21.67
CA ALA A 21 -2.52 -24.40 20.32
C ALA A 21 -2.59 -22.88 20.04
N GLN A 22 -1.43 -22.24 20.05
CA GLN A 22 -1.31 -20.88 19.58
C GLN A 22 -1.38 -20.93 18.05
N ASP A 23 -2.48 -20.42 17.51
CA ASP A 23 -2.60 -20.19 16.08
C ASP A 23 -1.45 -19.30 15.61
N PRO A 24 -0.73 -19.69 14.54
CA PRO A 24 0.29 -18.82 13.96
C PRO A 24 -0.39 -17.54 13.46
N PRO A 25 0.28 -16.37 13.57
CA PRO A 25 -0.30 -15.11 13.09
C PRO A 25 -0.67 -15.25 11.62
N ALA A 26 -1.95 -15.07 11.33
CA ALA A 26 -2.48 -15.10 9.98
C ALA A 26 -1.64 -14.11 9.13
N LYS A 27 -0.89 -14.65 8.17
CA LYS A 27 -0.31 -13.86 7.11
C LYS A 27 -1.48 -13.17 6.42
N THR A 28 -1.64 -11.89 6.67
CA THR A 28 -2.56 -11.05 5.91
C THR A 28 -2.06 -11.03 4.46
N THR A 29 -2.56 -11.97 3.69
CA THR A 29 -2.45 -11.94 2.24
C THR A 29 -3.06 -10.62 1.80
N PRO A 30 -2.36 -9.78 1.02
CA PRO A 30 -2.99 -8.58 0.48
C PRO A 30 -4.21 -9.03 -0.32
N LYS A 31 -5.39 -8.66 0.16
CA LYS A 31 -6.67 -8.92 -0.51
C LYS A 31 -6.54 -8.34 -1.92
N LYS A 32 -6.39 -9.22 -2.89
CA LYS A 32 -6.41 -8.87 -4.31
C LYS A 32 -7.67 -8.05 -4.54
N ALA A 33 -7.50 -6.74 -4.71
CA ALA A 33 -8.60 -5.83 -4.95
C ALA A 33 -9.37 -6.31 -6.18
N ALA A 34 -10.64 -6.62 -5.97
CA ALA A 34 -11.55 -7.00 -7.04
C ALA A 34 -11.48 -5.92 -8.13
N SER A 35 -11.30 -6.34 -9.37
CA SER A 35 -11.28 -5.45 -10.53
C SER A 35 -12.65 -4.82 -10.69
N HIS A 36 -12.82 -3.63 -10.14
CA HIS A 36 -13.94 -2.78 -10.49
C HIS A 36 -13.58 -2.07 -11.80
N ALA A 37 -14.34 -2.35 -12.86
CA ALA A 37 -14.36 -1.59 -14.11
C ALA A 37 -15.07 -0.24 -13.90
N SER A 38 -14.85 0.42 -12.78
CA SER A 38 -15.39 1.70 -12.37
C SER A 38 -14.25 2.71 -12.14
N ALA A 39 -14.59 3.96 -11.95
CA ALA A 39 -13.65 5.00 -11.55
C ALA A 39 -12.71 4.50 -10.45
N GLY A 40 -11.41 4.80 -10.54
CA GLY A 40 -10.40 4.34 -9.58
C GLY A 40 -10.73 4.74 -8.14
N SER A 41 -10.18 3.99 -7.17
CA SER A 41 -10.32 4.26 -5.74
C SER A 41 -9.29 5.28 -5.27
N ALA A 42 -9.72 6.44 -4.79
CA ALA A 42 -8.82 7.44 -4.22
C ALA A 42 -8.10 6.95 -2.95
N VAL A 43 -8.71 6.04 -2.19
CA VAL A 43 -8.09 5.45 -0.99
C VAL A 43 -6.91 4.57 -1.38
N ASN A 44 -7.10 3.64 -2.31
CA ASN A 44 -6.02 2.81 -2.83
C ASN A 44 -4.96 3.65 -3.55
N GLY A 45 -5.41 4.67 -4.29
CA GLY A 45 -4.55 5.60 -5.00
C GLY A 45 -3.60 6.37 -4.09
N LYS A 46 -4.06 6.75 -2.89
CA LYS A 46 -3.21 7.35 -1.86
C LYS A 46 -2.08 6.42 -1.46
N GLU A 47 -2.36 5.16 -1.19
CA GLU A 47 -1.32 4.18 -0.82
C GLU A 47 -0.28 3.99 -1.94
N VAL A 48 -0.74 3.90 -3.19
CA VAL A 48 0.16 3.79 -4.34
C VAL A 48 1.00 5.05 -4.47
N PHE A 49 0.39 6.23 -4.33
CA PHE A 49 1.07 7.52 -4.37
C PHE A 49 2.18 7.61 -3.32
N GLU A 50 1.89 7.28 -2.06
CA GLU A 50 2.86 7.31 -0.97
C GLU A 50 4.06 6.40 -1.24
N LYS A 51 3.84 5.24 -1.85
CA LYS A 51 4.89 4.26 -2.13
C LYS A 51 5.71 4.58 -3.39
N LYS A 52 5.12 5.24 -4.39
CA LYS A 52 5.72 5.35 -5.72
C LYS A 52 5.94 6.80 -6.21
N CYS A 53 5.15 7.74 -5.74
CA CYS A 53 5.14 9.12 -6.24
C CYS A 53 5.68 10.13 -5.23
N ALA A 54 5.45 9.90 -3.94
CA ALA A 54 5.78 10.84 -2.87
C ALA A 54 7.28 11.12 -2.73
N MET A 55 8.14 10.26 -3.27
CA MET A 55 9.58 10.51 -3.32
C MET A 55 9.90 11.77 -4.14
N CYS A 56 9.15 11.99 -5.23
CA CYS A 56 9.38 13.08 -6.18
C CYS A 56 8.33 14.19 -6.12
N HIS A 57 7.13 13.93 -5.61
CA HIS A 57 6.02 14.86 -5.61
C HIS A 57 5.47 15.13 -4.21
N PHE A 58 5.07 16.36 -3.94
CA PHE A 58 4.21 16.70 -2.81
C PHE A 58 2.74 16.57 -3.22
N ALA A 59 1.94 15.92 -2.39
CA ALA A 59 0.49 15.85 -2.57
C ALA A 59 -0.23 17.10 -2.06
N ASP A 60 0.24 17.64 -0.95
CA ASP A 60 -0.38 18.70 -0.15
C ASP A 60 0.19 20.09 -0.38
N SER A 61 1.14 20.22 -1.28
CA SER A 61 1.81 21.47 -1.62
C SER A 61 1.89 21.66 -3.14
N ASP A 62 1.96 22.90 -3.57
CA ASP A 62 2.27 23.32 -4.95
C ASP A 62 3.77 23.51 -5.18
N GLN A 63 4.57 23.42 -4.12
CA GLN A 63 6.02 23.56 -4.21
C GLN A 63 6.65 22.41 -4.99
N LYS A 64 7.74 22.73 -5.68
CA LYS A 64 8.53 21.73 -6.39
C LYS A 64 9.38 20.94 -5.39
N LYS A 65 9.42 19.62 -5.57
CA LYS A 65 10.37 18.71 -4.94
C LYS A 65 11.40 18.28 -5.99
N ILE A 66 11.39 17.06 -6.46
CA ILE A 66 12.05 16.68 -7.71
C ILE A 66 11.11 17.02 -8.86
N GLY A 67 9.88 16.53 -8.79
CA GLY A 67 8.78 16.92 -9.66
C GLY A 67 7.93 18.07 -9.06
N PRO A 68 6.97 18.59 -9.81
CA PRO A 68 6.08 19.64 -9.35
C PRO A 68 5.16 19.14 -8.22
N GLY A 69 4.74 20.04 -7.33
CA GLY A 69 3.71 19.77 -6.37
C GLY A 69 2.35 19.60 -7.03
N LEU A 70 1.54 18.69 -6.48
CA LEU A 70 0.28 18.26 -7.11
C LEU A 70 -0.96 18.85 -6.48
N LYS A 71 -0.82 19.60 -5.38
CA LYS A 71 -1.96 20.28 -4.75
C LYS A 71 -2.71 21.14 -5.76
N GLY A 72 -4.01 20.88 -5.88
CA GLY A 72 -4.89 21.65 -6.76
C GLY A 72 -4.61 21.51 -8.26
N ILE A 73 -3.93 20.46 -8.71
CA ILE A 73 -3.55 20.30 -10.12
C ILE A 73 -4.77 20.32 -11.06
N PHE A 74 -5.87 19.67 -10.69
CA PHE A 74 -7.11 19.70 -11.47
C PHE A 74 -7.78 21.08 -11.44
N LYS A 75 -7.67 21.80 -10.32
CA LYS A 75 -8.19 23.17 -10.19
C LYS A 75 -7.37 24.16 -11.02
N ARG A 76 -6.06 24.00 -11.10
CA ARG A 76 -5.20 24.80 -11.99
C ARG A 76 -5.51 24.56 -13.46
N GLY A 77 -5.93 23.34 -13.79
CA GLY A 77 -6.36 22.94 -15.13
C GLY A 77 -5.23 22.73 -16.13
N THR A 78 -3.97 23.02 -15.77
CA THR A 78 -2.80 22.83 -16.65
C THR A 78 -1.62 22.22 -15.90
N PHE A 79 -0.83 21.42 -16.62
CA PHE A 79 0.47 20.94 -16.13
C PHE A 79 1.49 22.09 -16.12
N THR A 80 2.24 22.23 -15.02
CA THR A 80 3.24 23.27 -14.88
C THR A 80 4.47 23.09 -15.78
N VAL A 81 4.67 21.89 -16.31
CA VAL A 81 5.85 21.56 -17.12
C VAL A 81 5.69 21.87 -18.60
N ASN A 82 4.48 21.90 -19.13
CA ASN A 82 4.23 22.10 -20.57
C ASN A 82 2.95 22.89 -20.89
N ASN A 83 2.21 23.35 -19.86
CA ASN A 83 0.94 24.06 -19.98
C ASN A 83 -0.21 23.30 -20.67
N ASN A 84 -0.03 22.00 -20.90
CA ASN A 84 -1.10 21.16 -21.45
C ASN A 84 -2.24 21.01 -20.43
N LYS A 85 -3.47 20.84 -20.95
CA LYS A 85 -4.66 20.72 -20.11
C LYS A 85 -4.61 19.45 -19.26
N VAL A 86 -4.92 19.60 -17.97
CA VAL A 86 -5.09 18.48 -17.05
C VAL A 86 -6.50 17.93 -17.18
N THR A 87 -6.60 16.69 -17.59
CA THR A 87 -7.81 15.86 -17.59
C THR A 87 -7.48 14.51 -16.96
N THR A 88 -8.48 13.71 -16.69
CA THR A 88 -8.29 12.33 -16.22
C THR A 88 -7.42 11.54 -17.20
N GLU A 89 -7.70 11.67 -18.48
CA GLU A 89 -7.02 10.96 -19.58
C GLU A 89 -5.59 11.46 -19.76
N SER A 90 -5.37 12.79 -19.78
CA SER A 90 -4.03 13.34 -19.95
C SER A 90 -3.13 13.03 -18.76
N LEU A 91 -3.66 13.09 -17.53
CA LEU A 91 -2.90 12.70 -16.33
C LEU A 91 -2.59 11.19 -16.34
N LYS A 92 -3.55 10.35 -16.73
CA LYS A 92 -3.32 8.91 -16.88
C LYS A 92 -2.20 8.64 -17.88
N THR A 93 -2.30 9.22 -19.08
CA THR A 93 -1.28 9.07 -20.14
C THR A 93 0.09 9.54 -19.66
N TRP A 94 0.13 10.65 -18.90
CA TRP A 94 1.39 11.15 -18.33
C TRP A 94 1.99 10.18 -17.33
N ILE A 95 1.19 9.62 -16.42
CA ILE A 95 1.67 8.63 -15.45
C ILE A 95 2.15 7.37 -16.16
N GLU A 96 1.45 6.92 -17.20
CA GLU A 96 1.81 5.73 -17.96
C GLU A 96 3.15 5.87 -18.69
N ASN A 97 3.36 6.98 -19.36
CA ASN A 97 4.50 7.15 -20.27
C ASN A 97 5.64 7.98 -19.68
N GLY A 98 5.35 8.85 -18.72
CA GLY A 98 6.36 9.77 -18.16
C GLY A 98 6.83 10.82 -19.14
N ASP A 99 8.01 11.36 -18.84
CA ASP A 99 8.78 12.27 -19.70
C ASP A 99 10.29 12.11 -19.46
N SER A 100 11.10 13.09 -19.88
CA SER A 100 12.55 13.06 -19.70
C SER A 100 13.01 13.01 -18.22
N LEU A 101 12.18 13.46 -17.27
CA LEU A 101 12.48 13.54 -15.83
C LEU A 101 11.64 12.59 -14.99
N MET A 102 10.39 12.35 -15.39
CA MET A 102 9.47 11.45 -14.71
C MET A 102 9.43 10.10 -15.43
N PRO A 103 9.83 9.00 -14.79
CA PRO A 103 9.75 7.69 -15.41
C PRO A 103 8.30 7.29 -15.67
N GLY A 104 8.05 6.62 -16.79
CA GLY A 104 6.74 6.01 -17.06
C GLY A 104 6.44 4.87 -16.10
N MET A 105 5.22 4.80 -15.64
CA MET A 105 4.80 3.84 -14.61
C MET A 105 4.03 2.63 -15.15
N LYS A 106 3.77 2.55 -16.45
CA LYS A 106 2.98 1.45 -17.04
C LYS A 106 3.60 0.06 -16.86
N GLU A 107 4.94 -0.01 -16.73
CA GLU A 107 5.65 -1.27 -16.50
C GLU A 107 5.83 -1.58 -14.98
N VAL A 108 5.47 -0.64 -14.11
CA VAL A 108 5.66 -0.71 -12.66
C VAL A 108 4.35 -0.86 -11.91
N LEU A 109 3.28 -0.30 -12.45
CA LEU A 109 1.94 -0.27 -11.87
C LEU A 109 0.94 -0.98 -12.77
N GLU A 110 0.07 -1.77 -12.16
CA GLU A 110 -1.07 -2.35 -12.85
C GLU A 110 -2.04 -1.24 -13.35
N PRO A 111 -2.75 -1.45 -14.45
CA PRO A 111 -3.70 -0.46 -14.98
C PRO A 111 -4.76 0.00 -13.96
N ALA A 112 -5.16 -0.87 -13.03
CA ALA A 112 -6.06 -0.51 -11.93
C ALA A 112 -5.41 0.46 -10.95
N GLN A 113 -4.14 0.24 -10.60
CA GLN A 113 -3.38 1.12 -9.70
C GLN A 113 -3.17 2.51 -10.31
N ILE A 114 -2.94 2.59 -11.63
CA ILE A 114 -2.84 3.88 -12.33
C ILE A 114 -4.17 4.64 -12.25
N LYS A 115 -5.32 3.96 -12.46
CA LYS A 115 -6.65 4.57 -12.28
C LYS A 115 -6.85 5.05 -10.83
N ASP A 116 -6.43 4.27 -9.86
CA ASP A 116 -6.53 4.61 -8.45
C ASP A 116 -5.69 5.87 -8.12
N VAL A 117 -4.45 5.95 -8.59
CA VAL A 117 -3.60 7.14 -8.41
C VAL A 117 -4.22 8.37 -9.07
N VAL A 118 -4.75 8.23 -10.28
CA VAL A 118 -5.47 9.34 -10.96
C VAL A 118 -6.66 9.79 -10.12
N ALA A 119 -7.45 8.85 -9.55
CA ALA A 119 -8.57 9.17 -8.68
C ALA A 119 -8.12 9.92 -7.42
N TYR A 120 -7.00 9.52 -6.81
CA TYR A 120 -6.43 10.22 -5.66
C TYR A 120 -5.95 11.63 -6.02
N VAL A 121 -5.17 11.79 -7.08
CA VAL A 121 -4.65 13.10 -7.52
C VAL A 121 -5.76 14.08 -7.84
N LYS A 122 -6.94 13.61 -8.25
CA LYS A 122 -8.13 14.47 -8.43
C LYS A 122 -8.66 15.07 -7.13
N THR A 123 -8.30 14.52 -5.98
CA THR A 123 -8.76 15.00 -4.66
C THR A 123 -7.83 16.03 -4.04
N LEU A 124 -6.67 16.29 -4.64
CA LEU A 124 -5.63 17.18 -4.11
C LEU A 124 -5.90 18.65 -4.33
#